data_a10368d092754011c9a8dfe0b1a3e39e
#
_entry.id   a10368d092754011c9a8dfe0b1a3e39e
#
_cell.length_a   1.000
_cell.length_b   1.000
_cell.length_c   1.000
_cell.angle_alpha   90.00
_cell.angle_beta   90.00
_cell.angle_gamma   90.00
#
_symmetry.space_group_name_H-M   'P 1'
#
loop_
_entity.id
_entity.type
_entity.pdbx_description
1 polymer ?
#
loop_
_entity_poly.entity_id
_entity_poly.type
_entity_poly.pdbx_seq_one_letter_code
_entity_poly.pdbx_strand_id
1 'polypeptide(L)'
;MSGTGPVAGAADAPEVSVVVPHYRAQADLDRLVAALAAQDHPASRLQLVVADDGSPEPPVLPGDLPFASVVVRQEDRGFRASAARALGVRAAEGRVLAFLDGDMLPEPGYLSAACAAPAASADAVVVGRRRHLRPEAVAAGWRPGEPVPEADLLEEPAWLRGAYAGSGDLAVTDATAYRFVISAVLTVAREVYEDAGGFDPAFVGYGGEDWELAHRLWRVGGAFRHEPTAVAWQAGEDFGGREDPAAARAVKQREALVLASRITATTARGHGLALAGPQRVAVHVRGQEGCEAATVVGVDAALQAVPGARVAVTGVASGTARAVLADPRVQVVDGEAAGSQTSEEVLPAPPPRGDLAGVRAVPDWDVDVRVPLRPAGRGERPDPARAADWLLRIERAEVERVEVLGEPDDAARPVLATLTSSRALWRSRRGGGPGRVWRVPALRLGWAPVPADVDLEAWWGGWA
;
A
#
# COMPACT_ATOMS: atom_id res chain seq x y z
N MET A 1 -50.89 6.13 8.36
CA MET A 1 -50.73 5.85 6.92
C MET A 1 -49.26 6.04 6.59
N SER A 2 -48.57 4.92 6.53
CA SER A 2 -47.10 4.87 6.32
C SER A 2 -46.81 4.94 4.82
N GLY A 3 -46.27 6.05 4.38
CA GLY A 3 -45.78 6.19 3.03
C GLY A 3 -44.32 5.68 2.93
N THR A 4 -44.16 4.43 2.56
CA THR A 4 -42.87 3.93 2.08
C THR A 4 -42.67 4.48 0.66
N GLY A 5 -41.82 5.50 0.52
CA GLY A 5 -41.32 5.90 -0.78
C GLY A 5 -40.55 4.73 -1.43
N PRO A 6 -40.49 4.67 -2.78
CA PRO A 6 -39.79 3.59 -3.45
C PRO A 6 -38.30 3.60 -3.09
N VAL A 7 -37.78 2.45 -2.69
CA VAL A 7 -36.35 2.21 -2.57
C VAL A 7 -35.78 2.38 -3.97
N ALA A 8 -34.89 3.35 -4.16
CA ALA A 8 -34.18 3.57 -5.43
C ALA A 8 -33.57 2.25 -5.90
N GLY A 9 -33.88 1.84 -7.11
CA GLY A 9 -33.39 0.59 -7.67
C GLY A 9 -31.88 0.70 -7.92
N ALA A 10 -31.17 -0.42 -7.98
CA ALA A 10 -29.72 -0.49 -8.21
C ALA A 10 -29.23 0.21 -9.52
N ALA A 11 -30.15 0.61 -10.38
CA ALA A 11 -29.89 1.39 -11.60
C ALA A 11 -29.69 2.90 -11.34
N ASP A 12 -30.12 3.41 -10.18
CA ASP A 12 -30.08 4.84 -9.83
C ASP A 12 -28.93 5.21 -8.89
N ALA A 13 -28.16 4.21 -8.41
CA ALA A 13 -27.01 4.46 -7.53
C ALA A 13 -25.85 5.14 -8.30
N PRO A 14 -25.15 6.14 -7.70
CA PRO A 14 -23.99 6.75 -8.33
C PRO A 14 -22.88 5.75 -8.58
N GLU A 15 -22.22 5.85 -9.75
CA GLU A 15 -21.02 5.03 -10.04
C GLU A 15 -19.80 5.54 -9.29
N VAL A 16 -19.63 6.87 -9.25
CA VAL A 16 -18.51 7.54 -8.61
C VAL A 16 -18.98 8.49 -7.51
N SER A 17 -18.32 8.42 -6.36
CA SER A 17 -18.39 9.46 -5.34
C SER A 17 -17.07 10.23 -5.31
N VAL A 18 -17.14 11.53 -5.59
CA VAL A 18 -16.01 12.46 -5.45
C VAL A 18 -15.97 12.94 -4.00
N VAL A 19 -14.92 12.60 -3.28
CA VAL A 19 -14.72 12.95 -1.87
C VAL A 19 -13.70 14.08 -1.77
N VAL A 20 -14.15 15.22 -1.24
CA VAL A 20 -13.37 16.46 -1.16
C VAL A 20 -13.19 16.87 0.30
N PRO A 21 -11.97 16.83 0.87
CA PRO A 21 -11.73 17.42 2.17
C PRO A 21 -11.82 18.96 2.07
N HIS A 22 -12.49 19.59 3.02
CA HIS A 22 -12.70 21.04 3.03
C HIS A 22 -12.31 21.65 4.37
N TYR A 23 -11.66 22.81 4.33
CA TYR A 23 -11.45 23.66 5.49
C TYR A 23 -11.27 25.12 5.06
N ARG A 24 -12.23 26.00 5.42
CA ARG A 24 -12.21 27.46 5.20
C ARG A 24 -11.95 27.95 3.76
N ALA A 25 -12.15 27.12 2.76
CA ALA A 25 -11.78 27.41 1.37
C ALA A 25 -13.01 27.42 0.44
N GLN A 26 -14.06 28.21 0.79
CA GLN A 26 -15.32 28.25 0.02
C GLN A 26 -15.09 28.61 -1.44
N ALA A 27 -14.24 29.60 -1.76
CA ALA A 27 -13.99 30.01 -3.12
C ALA A 27 -13.31 28.91 -3.98
N ASP A 28 -12.46 28.08 -3.38
CA ASP A 28 -11.88 26.93 -4.06
C ASP A 28 -12.95 25.85 -4.30
N LEU A 29 -13.77 25.58 -3.29
CA LEU A 29 -14.89 24.66 -3.40
C LEU A 29 -15.85 25.08 -4.51
N ASP A 30 -16.20 26.36 -4.61
CA ASP A 30 -17.10 26.88 -5.66
C ASP A 30 -16.51 26.62 -7.07
N ARG A 31 -15.21 26.81 -7.24
CA ARG A 31 -14.51 26.54 -8.50
C ARG A 31 -14.49 25.04 -8.84
N LEU A 32 -14.17 24.21 -7.84
CA LEU A 32 -14.18 22.74 -7.99
C LEU A 32 -15.59 22.25 -8.36
N VAL A 33 -16.63 22.73 -7.67
CA VAL A 33 -18.03 22.38 -7.96
C VAL A 33 -18.41 22.75 -9.38
N ALA A 34 -18.02 23.95 -9.85
CA ALA A 34 -18.25 24.36 -11.24
C ALA A 34 -17.51 23.46 -12.25
N ALA A 35 -16.27 23.05 -11.95
CA ALA A 35 -15.51 22.12 -12.79
C ALA A 35 -16.13 20.70 -12.80
N LEU A 36 -16.70 20.25 -11.69
CA LEU A 36 -17.43 18.98 -11.62
C LEU A 36 -18.76 19.03 -12.38
N ALA A 37 -19.44 20.17 -12.39
CA ALA A 37 -20.66 20.34 -13.18
C ALA A 37 -20.39 20.37 -14.71
N ALA A 38 -19.15 20.65 -15.11
CA ALA A 38 -18.71 20.66 -16.50
C ALA A 38 -18.09 19.32 -16.98
N GLN A 39 -18.13 18.26 -16.15
CA GLN A 39 -17.57 16.96 -16.54
C GLN A 39 -18.40 16.30 -17.64
N ASP A 40 -17.72 15.54 -18.52
CA ASP A 40 -18.36 14.69 -19.53
C ASP A 40 -18.96 13.40 -18.94
N HIS A 41 -18.66 13.11 -17.68
CA HIS A 41 -19.23 11.99 -16.94
C HIS A 41 -20.72 12.25 -16.65
N PRO A 42 -21.62 11.25 -16.81
CA PRO A 42 -23.04 11.44 -16.58
C PRO A 42 -23.34 11.95 -15.16
N ALA A 43 -23.97 13.11 -15.03
CA ALA A 43 -24.25 13.75 -13.74
C ALA A 43 -25.12 12.85 -12.81
N SER A 44 -26.03 12.05 -13.38
CA SER A 44 -26.85 11.10 -12.63
C SER A 44 -26.05 9.95 -11.99
N ARG A 45 -24.78 9.76 -12.40
CA ARG A 45 -23.87 8.75 -11.90
C ARG A 45 -22.74 9.33 -11.05
N LEU A 46 -22.84 10.63 -10.70
CA LEU A 46 -21.89 11.36 -9.87
C LEU A 46 -22.54 11.73 -8.55
N GLN A 47 -21.80 11.52 -7.47
CA GLN A 47 -22.07 12.06 -6.14
C GLN A 47 -20.88 12.92 -5.70
N LEU A 48 -21.13 14.13 -5.20
CA LEU A 48 -20.16 14.96 -4.51
C LEU A 48 -20.31 14.81 -2.99
N VAL A 49 -19.24 14.46 -2.31
CA VAL A 49 -19.17 14.41 -0.85
C VAL A 49 -18.13 15.41 -0.36
N VAL A 50 -18.59 16.51 0.22
CA VAL A 50 -17.72 17.49 0.86
C VAL A 50 -17.55 17.13 2.33
N ALA A 51 -16.30 16.85 2.73
CA ALA A 51 -15.94 16.45 4.09
C ALA A 51 -15.26 17.62 4.81
N ASP A 52 -16.04 18.38 5.58
CA ASP A 52 -15.58 19.57 6.30
C ASP A 52 -14.80 19.19 7.57
N ASP A 53 -13.55 19.63 7.66
CA ASP A 53 -12.63 19.41 8.79
C ASP A 53 -12.83 20.44 9.91
N GLY A 54 -14.08 20.86 10.12
CA GLY A 54 -14.47 21.74 11.23
C GLY A 54 -14.31 23.25 10.93
N SER A 55 -14.59 23.69 9.71
CA SER A 55 -14.61 25.13 9.39
C SER A 55 -15.51 25.90 10.35
N PRO A 56 -15.18 27.10 10.79
CA PRO A 56 -16.07 27.94 11.60
C PRO A 56 -17.43 28.15 10.94
N GLU A 57 -17.42 28.43 9.64
CA GLU A 57 -18.60 28.51 8.79
C GLU A 57 -18.65 27.25 7.93
N PRO A 58 -19.75 26.46 8.00
CA PRO A 58 -19.91 25.27 7.15
C PRO A 58 -19.86 25.62 5.68
N PRO A 59 -19.30 24.74 4.80
CA PRO A 59 -19.33 24.95 3.38
C PRO A 59 -20.76 24.96 2.85
N VAL A 60 -21.01 25.82 1.86
CA VAL A 60 -22.30 25.97 1.19
C VAL A 60 -22.20 25.45 -0.22
N LEU A 61 -23.15 24.61 -0.63
CA LEU A 61 -23.26 24.11 -2.00
C LEU A 61 -24.46 24.74 -2.72
N PRO A 62 -24.38 25.00 -4.04
CA PRO A 62 -25.53 25.41 -4.83
C PRO A 62 -26.69 24.39 -4.70
N GLY A 63 -27.93 24.89 -4.64
CA GLY A 63 -29.12 24.05 -4.48
C GLY A 63 -29.59 23.36 -5.77
N ASP A 64 -29.03 23.72 -6.92
CA ASP A 64 -29.42 23.28 -8.27
C ASP A 64 -28.33 22.46 -8.98
N LEU A 65 -27.48 21.77 -8.21
CA LEU A 65 -26.44 20.91 -8.77
C LEU A 65 -27.04 19.78 -9.63
N PRO A 66 -26.41 19.47 -10.79
CA PRO A 66 -26.92 18.41 -11.67
C PRO A 66 -26.68 16.99 -11.14
N PHE A 67 -25.96 16.85 -10.02
CA PHE A 67 -25.59 15.57 -9.37
C PHE A 67 -25.94 15.59 -7.88
N ALA A 68 -26.00 14.39 -7.29
CA ALA A 68 -26.20 14.24 -5.85
C ALA A 68 -25.04 14.84 -5.04
N SER A 69 -25.36 15.54 -3.95
CA SER A 69 -24.33 16.12 -3.10
C SER A 69 -24.67 16.03 -1.62
N VAL A 70 -23.65 15.87 -0.80
CA VAL A 70 -23.78 15.88 0.66
C VAL A 70 -22.57 16.53 1.31
N VAL A 71 -22.82 17.25 2.39
CA VAL A 71 -21.78 17.80 3.28
C VAL A 71 -21.77 16.98 4.56
N VAL A 72 -20.62 16.45 4.92
CA VAL A 72 -20.38 15.82 6.23
C VAL A 72 -19.33 16.62 6.97
N ARG A 73 -19.43 16.65 8.30
CA ARG A 73 -18.57 17.53 9.11
C ARG A 73 -18.03 16.80 10.33
N GLN A 74 -16.78 17.10 10.68
CA GLN A 74 -16.17 16.72 11.95
C GLN A 74 -15.78 17.96 12.77
N GLU A 75 -15.45 17.75 14.04
CA GLU A 75 -14.96 18.81 14.94
C GLU A 75 -13.55 19.27 14.52
N ASP A 76 -13.29 20.59 14.56
CA ASP A 76 -11.95 21.13 14.36
C ASP A 76 -11.02 20.67 15.50
N ARG A 77 -10.05 19.84 15.15
CA ARG A 77 -8.95 19.39 16.03
C ARG A 77 -7.60 19.55 15.33
N GLY A 78 -7.44 20.63 14.56
CA GLY A 78 -6.31 20.89 13.70
C GLY A 78 -6.41 20.19 12.35
N PHE A 79 -5.37 20.28 11.54
CA PHE A 79 -5.36 19.74 10.16
C PHE A 79 -5.49 18.22 10.16
N ARG A 80 -6.61 17.69 9.68
CA ARG A 80 -6.93 16.25 9.67
C ARG A 80 -7.59 15.82 8.36
N ALA A 81 -6.96 16.14 7.23
CA ALA A 81 -7.46 15.79 5.91
C ALA A 81 -7.73 14.28 5.75
N SER A 82 -6.88 13.42 6.35
CA SER A 82 -7.07 11.97 6.36
C SER A 82 -8.39 11.57 7.04
N ALA A 83 -8.67 12.12 8.21
CA ALA A 83 -9.91 11.86 8.95
C ALA A 83 -11.14 12.40 8.20
N ALA A 84 -11.01 13.59 7.57
CA ALA A 84 -12.08 14.16 6.75
C ALA A 84 -12.37 13.28 5.53
N ARG A 85 -11.35 12.81 4.80
CA ARG A 85 -11.55 11.87 3.68
C ARG A 85 -12.19 10.55 4.14
N ALA A 86 -11.75 9.99 5.28
CA ALA A 86 -12.37 8.79 5.87
C ALA A 86 -13.83 9.03 6.26
N LEU A 87 -14.18 10.20 6.79
CA LEU A 87 -15.56 10.61 7.09
C LEU A 87 -16.38 10.71 5.80
N GLY A 88 -15.84 11.35 4.77
CA GLY A 88 -16.50 11.49 3.47
C GLY A 88 -16.82 10.14 2.83
N VAL A 89 -15.91 9.17 2.89
CA VAL A 89 -16.16 7.83 2.33
C VAL A 89 -17.34 7.12 3.02
N ARG A 90 -17.60 7.37 4.32
CA ARG A 90 -18.77 6.79 4.99
C ARG A 90 -20.11 7.30 4.45
N ALA A 91 -20.12 8.49 3.84
CA ALA A 91 -21.29 9.07 3.18
C ALA A 91 -21.30 8.86 1.66
N ALA A 92 -20.23 8.30 1.12
CA ALA A 92 -20.11 7.99 -0.29
C ALA A 92 -20.88 6.71 -0.65
N GLU A 93 -21.62 6.74 -1.76
CA GLU A 93 -22.47 5.63 -2.24
C GLU A 93 -21.87 4.93 -3.48
N GLY A 94 -20.99 5.63 -4.23
CA GLY A 94 -20.39 5.14 -5.47
C GLY A 94 -19.50 3.92 -5.26
N ARG A 95 -19.50 3.01 -6.24
CA ARG A 95 -18.57 1.87 -6.29
C ARG A 95 -17.14 2.29 -6.63
N VAL A 96 -16.97 3.49 -7.18
CA VAL A 96 -15.69 4.15 -7.42
C VAL A 96 -15.58 5.33 -6.47
N LEU A 97 -14.43 5.48 -5.83
CA LEU A 97 -14.09 6.59 -4.95
C LEU A 97 -13.04 7.46 -5.63
N ALA A 98 -13.38 8.71 -5.93
CA ALA A 98 -12.44 9.70 -6.46
C ALA A 98 -12.13 10.73 -5.36
N PHE A 99 -10.86 10.88 -5.00
CA PHE A 99 -10.39 11.88 -4.06
C PHE A 99 -9.81 13.05 -4.85
N LEU A 100 -10.33 14.24 -4.59
CA LEU A 100 -9.81 15.50 -5.10
C LEU A 100 -9.59 16.44 -3.92
N ASP A 101 -8.46 17.14 -3.89
CA ASP A 101 -8.28 18.21 -2.92
C ASP A 101 -9.15 19.41 -3.29
N GLY A 102 -9.54 20.24 -2.31
CA GLY A 102 -10.50 21.30 -2.50
C GLY A 102 -10.06 22.40 -3.48
N ASP A 103 -8.75 22.50 -3.76
CA ASP A 103 -8.13 23.45 -4.69
C ASP A 103 -7.84 22.85 -6.08
N MET A 104 -8.30 21.62 -6.34
CA MET A 104 -8.15 20.99 -7.65
C MET A 104 -9.22 21.44 -8.64
N LEU A 105 -8.81 21.63 -9.88
CA LEU A 105 -9.66 22.04 -11.00
C LEU A 105 -9.57 20.96 -12.11
N PRO A 106 -10.46 19.93 -12.06
CA PRO A 106 -10.43 18.84 -13.04
C PRO A 106 -10.87 19.31 -14.43
N GLU A 107 -10.13 18.87 -15.47
CA GLU A 107 -10.52 19.04 -16.87
C GLU A 107 -11.85 18.32 -17.16
N PRO A 108 -12.64 18.73 -18.16
CA PRO A 108 -13.94 18.13 -18.48
C PRO A 108 -13.93 16.61 -18.65
N GLY A 109 -12.82 16.02 -19.14
CA GLY A 109 -12.64 14.58 -19.33
C GLY A 109 -12.06 13.83 -18.12
N TYR A 110 -11.81 14.50 -17.00
CA TYR A 110 -11.11 13.93 -15.85
C TYR A 110 -11.79 12.67 -15.29
N LEU A 111 -13.08 12.78 -14.94
CA LEU A 111 -13.79 11.66 -14.32
C LEU A 111 -13.95 10.47 -15.26
N SER A 112 -14.24 10.70 -16.54
CA SER A 112 -14.34 9.62 -17.53
C SER A 112 -13.03 8.84 -17.66
N ALA A 113 -11.89 9.54 -17.69
CA ALA A 113 -10.58 8.90 -17.74
C ALA A 113 -10.19 8.21 -16.43
N ALA A 114 -10.33 8.90 -15.28
CA ALA A 114 -9.93 8.40 -13.99
C ALA A 114 -10.76 7.19 -13.52
N CYS A 115 -12.07 7.18 -13.84
CA CYS A 115 -12.98 6.12 -13.39
C CYS A 115 -12.99 4.88 -14.29
N ALA A 116 -12.45 4.92 -15.50
CA ALA A 116 -12.52 3.82 -16.47
C ALA A 116 -12.00 2.50 -15.92
N ALA A 117 -10.81 2.49 -15.33
CA ALA A 117 -10.21 1.29 -14.75
C ALA A 117 -10.88 0.87 -13.42
N PRO A 118 -11.14 1.77 -12.43
CA PRO A 118 -11.84 1.41 -11.19
C PRO A 118 -13.29 0.92 -11.41
N ALA A 119 -13.95 1.38 -12.46
CA ALA A 119 -15.27 0.89 -12.83
C ALA A 119 -15.24 -0.54 -13.40
N ALA A 120 -14.13 -0.93 -14.01
CA ALA A 120 -13.95 -2.22 -14.66
C ALA A 120 -13.29 -3.28 -13.76
N SER A 121 -12.51 -2.88 -12.74
CA SER A 121 -11.75 -3.79 -11.87
C SER A 121 -11.78 -3.37 -10.42
N ALA A 122 -12.12 -4.31 -9.55
CA ALA A 122 -12.14 -4.14 -8.10
C ALA A 122 -10.75 -3.88 -7.48
N ASP A 123 -9.67 -4.14 -8.22
CA ASP A 123 -8.29 -3.93 -7.79
C ASP A 123 -7.73 -2.57 -8.20
N ALA A 124 -8.42 -1.82 -9.06
CA ALA A 124 -7.83 -0.66 -9.72
C ALA A 124 -7.59 0.51 -8.76
N VAL A 125 -6.40 1.08 -8.85
CA VAL A 125 -5.94 2.28 -8.15
C VAL A 125 -5.33 3.22 -9.20
N VAL A 126 -6.02 4.31 -9.49
CA VAL A 126 -5.64 5.25 -10.55
C VAL A 126 -5.17 6.56 -9.92
N VAL A 127 -4.02 7.04 -10.36
CA VAL A 127 -3.52 8.38 -10.05
C VAL A 127 -3.67 9.23 -11.31
N GLY A 128 -4.44 10.30 -11.23
CA GLY A 128 -4.55 11.28 -12.30
C GLY A 128 -3.29 12.14 -12.44
N ARG A 129 -3.27 12.94 -13.49
CA ARG A 129 -2.19 13.88 -13.74
C ARG A 129 -2.49 15.22 -13.09
N ARG A 130 -1.78 15.55 -12.02
CA ARG A 130 -1.81 16.86 -11.40
C ARG A 130 -0.89 17.81 -12.16
N ARG A 131 -1.44 18.90 -12.67
CA ARG A 131 -0.69 19.99 -13.33
C ARG A 131 -0.81 21.27 -12.51
N HIS A 132 0.13 22.17 -12.71
CA HIS A 132 0.22 23.42 -11.96
C HIS A 132 0.14 24.61 -12.89
N LEU A 133 -0.55 25.65 -12.42
CA LEU A 133 -0.62 26.94 -13.11
C LEU A 133 -0.51 28.09 -12.10
N ARG A 134 -0.16 29.27 -12.60
CA ARG A 134 -0.07 30.47 -11.78
C ARG A 134 -1.44 30.83 -11.19
N PRO A 135 -1.52 31.20 -9.88
CA PRO A 135 -2.77 31.61 -9.26
C PRO A 135 -3.45 32.79 -9.97
N GLU A 136 -2.65 33.65 -10.58
CA GLU A 136 -3.10 34.81 -11.33
C GLU A 136 -3.98 34.44 -12.52
N ALA A 137 -3.70 33.31 -13.18
CA ALA A 137 -4.53 32.83 -14.30
C ALA A 137 -5.95 32.49 -13.82
N VAL A 138 -6.07 31.80 -12.68
CA VAL A 138 -7.37 31.47 -12.06
C VAL A 138 -8.08 32.73 -11.59
N ALA A 139 -7.35 33.67 -10.99
CA ALA A 139 -7.89 34.96 -10.56
C ALA A 139 -8.37 35.82 -11.75
N ALA A 140 -7.71 35.70 -12.93
CA ALA A 140 -8.12 36.34 -14.17
C ALA A 140 -9.32 35.66 -14.84
N GLY A 141 -9.81 34.54 -14.30
CA GLY A 141 -11.02 33.86 -14.76
C GLY A 141 -10.79 32.63 -15.64
N TRP A 142 -9.55 32.16 -15.79
CA TRP A 142 -9.28 30.90 -16.50
C TRP A 142 -10.07 29.74 -15.90
N ARG A 143 -10.55 28.82 -16.74
CA ARG A 143 -11.34 27.66 -16.37
C ARG A 143 -10.85 26.39 -17.06
N PRO A 144 -11.03 25.19 -16.42
CA PRO A 144 -10.77 23.92 -17.11
C PRO A 144 -11.49 23.82 -18.45
N GLY A 145 -10.81 23.22 -19.42
CA GLY A 145 -11.26 23.17 -20.82
C GLY A 145 -10.76 24.32 -21.70
N GLU A 146 -10.24 25.37 -21.11
CA GLU A 146 -9.63 26.49 -21.84
C GLU A 146 -8.11 26.26 -21.99
N PRO A 147 -7.48 26.72 -23.09
CA PRO A 147 -6.01 26.66 -23.20
C PRO A 147 -5.34 27.45 -22.07
N VAL A 148 -4.33 26.87 -21.43
CA VAL A 148 -3.49 27.57 -20.46
C VAL A 148 -2.38 28.30 -21.20
N PRO A 149 -2.24 29.63 -21.04
CA PRO A 149 -1.12 30.38 -21.63
C PRO A 149 0.22 29.82 -21.14
N GLU A 150 1.21 29.73 -22.02
CA GLU A 150 2.54 29.17 -21.68
C GLU A 150 3.20 29.90 -20.49
N ALA A 151 2.98 31.22 -20.41
CA ALA A 151 3.50 32.05 -19.31
C ALA A 151 2.90 31.71 -17.93
N ASP A 152 1.72 31.08 -17.90
CA ASP A 152 1.00 30.71 -16.69
C ASP A 152 1.24 29.24 -16.28
N LEU A 153 1.90 28.47 -17.12
CA LEU A 153 2.25 27.08 -16.80
C LEU A 153 3.38 27.04 -15.78
N LEU A 154 3.19 26.20 -14.76
CA LEU A 154 4.25 25.84 -13.81
C LEU A 154 4.73 24.39 -14.08
N GLU A 155 5.99 24.12 -13.73
CA GLU A 155 6.56 22.81 -13.97
C GLU A 155 5.96 21.74 -13.04
N GLU A 156 5.69 20.57 -13.61
CA GLU A 156 5.36 19.39 -12.83
C GLU A 156 6.60 18.87 -12.13
N PRO A 157 6.49 18.28 -10.89
CA PRO A 157 7.63 17.74 -10.16
C PRO A 157 8.41 16.71 -10.98
N ALA A 158 9.69 17.00 -11.27
CA ALA A 158 10.52 16.16 -12.14
C ALA A 158 10.66 14.72 -11.63
N TRP A 159 10.72 14.55 -10.29
CA TRP A 159 10.80 13.23 -9.66
C TRP A 159 9.58 12.35 -9.95
N LEU A 160 8.37 12.95 -9.99
CA LEU A 160 7.12 12.25 -10.26
C LEU A 160 6.98 11.89 -11.73
N ARG A 161 7.31 12.84 -12.64
CA ARG A 161 7.38 12.56 -14.10
C ARG A 161 8.36 11.43 -14.41
N GLY A 162 9.56 11.47 -13.80
CA GLY A 162 10.56 10.41 -13.96
C GLY A 162 10.09 9.05 -13.45
N ALA A 163 9.35 9.02 -12.35
CA ALA A 163 8.79 7.80 -11.79
C ALA A 163 7.72 7.17 -12.72
N TYR A 164 6.79 7.97 -13.23
CA TYR A 164 5.78 7.48 -14.18
C TYR A 164 6.40 6.99 -15.48
N ALA A 165 7.32 7.76 -16.07
CA ALA A 165 8.04 7.33 -17.27
C ALA A 165 8.83 6.03 -17.05
N GLY A 166 9.54 5.92 -15.92
CA GLY A 166 10.37 4.75 -15.60
C GLY A 166 9.59 3.48 -15.24
N SER A 167 8.33 3.61 -14.79
CA SER A 167 7.45 2.48 -14.45
C SER A 167 6.43 2.14 -15.54
N GLY A 168 6.43 2.85 -16.66
CA GLY A 168 5.39 2.72 -17.70
C GLY A 168 4.02 3.10 -17.16
N ASP A 169 3.90 4.29 -16.59
CA ASP A 169 2.69 4.79 -15.94
C ASP A 169 2.17 3.87 -14.83
N LEU A 170 3.08 3.42 -13.96
CA LEU A 170 2.84 2.48 -12.85
C LEU A 170 2.37 1.07 -13.29
N ALA A 171 2.57 0.69 -14.54
CA ALA A 171 2.29 -0.69 -14.98
C ALA A 171 3.24 -1.71 -14.33
N VAL A 172 4.45 -1.29 -13.92
CA VAL A 172 5.40 -2.11 -13.18
C VAL A 172 5.63 -1.49 -11.81
N THR A 173 5.19 -2.17 -10.77
CA THR A 173 5.26 -1.66 -9.38
C THR A 173 5.87 -2.68 -8.42
N ASP A 174 6.42 -2.16 -7.33
CA ASP A 174 6.87 -2.92 -6.17
C ASP A 174 6.44 -2.21 -4.87
N ALA A 175 6.88 -2.71 -3.71
CA ALA A 175 6.55 -2.13 -2.41
C ALA A 175 6.97 -0.66 -2.24
N THR A 176 7.72 -0.07 -3.16
CA THR A 176 8.16 1.33 -3.10
C THR A 176 7.27 2.28 -3.91
N ALA A 177 6.32 1.75 -4.69
CA ALA A 177 5.45 2.52 -5.58
C ALA A 177 4.48 3.46 -4.83
N TYR A 178 4.25 3.23 -3.53
CA TYR A 178 3.43 4.10 -2.69
C TYR A 178 3.83 5.59 -2.78
N ARG A 179 5.12 5.88 -3.01
CA ARG A 179 5.65 7.25 -3.11
C ARG A 179 5.14 8.03 -4.31
N PHE A 180 4.56 7.36 -5.29
CA PHE A 180 4.10 7.96 -6.55
C PHE A 180 2.58 8.15 -6.59
N VAL A 181 1.91 7.89 -5.48
CA VAL A 181 0.47 8.09 -5.33
C VAL A 181 0.22 9.35 -4.52
N ILE A 182 -0.62 10.23 -5.05
CA ILE A 182 -1.02 11.48 -4.41
C ILE A 182 -2.54 11.51 -4.30
N SER A 183 -3.06 11.77 -3.11
CA SER A 183 -4.50 11.73 -2.85
C SER A 183 -5.27 12.88 -3.48
N ALA A 184 -4.59 13.94 -3.88
CA ALA A 184 -5.21 15.08 -4.55
C ALA A 184 -5.87 14.72 -5.90
N VAL A 185 -5.48 13.61 -6.53
CA VAL A 185 -5.99 13.10 -7.83
C VAL A 185 -6.07 11.57 -7.84
N LEU A 186 -6.51 10.98 -6.73
CA LEU A 186 -6.57 9.53 -6.54
C LEU A 186 -7.98 9.01 -6.82
N THR A 187 -8.11 7.99 -7.68
CA THR A 187 -9.38 7.30 -7.94
C THR A 187 -9.20 5.81 -7.75
N VAL A 188 -10.04 5.18 -6.94
CA VAL A 188 -9.91 3.77 -6.58
C VAL A 188 -11.25 3.03 -6.66
N ALA A 189 -11.23 1.74 -6.95
CA ALA A 189 -12.38 0.90 -6.71
C ALA A 189 -12.64 0.80 -5.20
N ARG A 190 -13.91 0.90 -4.79
CA ARG A 190 -14.30 0.85 -3.37
C ARG A 190 -13.79 -0.41 -2.68
N GLU A 191 -13.84 -1.55 -3.36
CA GLU A 191 -13.45 -2.82 -2.77
C GLU A 191 -11.99 -2.85 -2.32
N VAL A 192 -11.04 -2.42 -3.18
CA VAL A 192 -9.63 -2.38 -2.79
C VAL A 192 -9.35 -1.31 -1.73
N TYR A 193 -10.10 -0.21 -1.73
CA TYR A 193 -10.00 0.82 -0.68
C TYR A 193 -10.45 0.28 0.69
N GLU A 194 -11.57 -0.44 0.72
CA GLU A 194 -12.09 -1.06 1.94
C GLU A 194 -11.20 -2.22 2.42
N ASP A 195 -10.70 -3.04 1.51
CA ASP A 195 -9.72 -4.08 1.83
C ASP A 195 -8.43 -3.50 2.43
N ALA A 196 -8.02 -2.30 1.97
CA ALA A 196 -6.89 -1.58 2.56
C ALA A 196 -7.20 -0.91 3.91
N GLY A 197 -8.45 -0.93 4.38
CA GLY A 197 -8.88 -0.30 5.63
C GLY A 197 -9.09 1.22 5.52
N GLY A 198 -9.02 1.80 4.31
CA GLY A 198 -9.28 3.21 4.05
C GLY A 198 -8.22 4.17 4.61
N PHE A 199 -8.49 5.47 4.55
CA PHE A 199 -7.63 6.49 5.17
C PHE A 199 -7.54 6.31 6.68
N ASP A 200 -6.34 6.42 7.26
CA ASP A 200 -6.14 6.35 8.71
C ASP A 200 -6.48 7.70 9.37
N PRO A 201 -7.55 7.78 10.17
CA PRO A 201 -7.94 9.02 10.83
C PRO A 201 -6.97 9.50 11.93
N ALA A 202 -5.98 8.69 12.30
CA ALA A 202 -4.97 9.05 13.28
C ALA A 202 -3.87 9.97 12.72
N PHE A 203 -3.85 10.25 11.41
CA PHE A 203 -2.95 11.25 10.86
C PHE A 203 -3.41 12.67 11.24
N VAL A 204 -2.49 13.42 11.85
CA VAL A 204 -2.68 14.83 12.23
C VAL A 204 -1.51 15.62 11.69
N GLY A 205 -1.79 16.76 11.04
CA GLY A 205 -0.81 17.56 10.35
C GLY A 205 -0.69 17.23 8.87
N TYR A 206 0.23 17.89 8.21
CA TYR A 206 0.42 17.79 6.77
C TYR A 206 1.34 16.63 6.39
N GLY A 207 0.89 15.79 5.47
CA GLY A 207 1.70 14.85 4.71
C GLY A 207 1.75 13.41 5.27
N GLY A 208 1.98 12.49 4.36
CA GLY A 208 2.23 11.07 4.62
C GLY A 208 0.99 10.17 4.64
N GLU A 209 -0.20 10.71 4.77
CA GLU A 209 -1.44 9.92 4.80
C GLU A 209 -1.76 9.23 3.47
N ASP A 210 -1.41 9.88 2.36
CA ASP A 210 -1.58 9.34 1.01
C ASP A 210 -0.57 8.21 0.74
N TRP A 211 0.69 8.38 1.12
CA TRP A 211 1.70 7.34 0.98
C TRP A 211 1.43 6.12 1.86
N GLU A 212 0.92 6.33 3.06
CA GLU A 212 0.56 5.23 3.96
C GLU A 212 -0.64 4.45 3.42
N LEU A 213 -1.68 5.14 2.94
CA LEU A 213 -2.81 4.50 2.27
C LEU A 213 -2.35 3.76 1.01
N ALA A 214 -1.55 4.42 0.15
CA ALA A 214 -1.04 3.81 -1.07
C ALA A 214 -0.22 2.55 -0.80
N HIS A 215 0.61 2.55 0.26
CA HIS A 215 1.33 1.35 0.66
C HIS A 215 0.39 0.20 1.02
N ARG A 216 -0.67 0.46 1.79
CA ARG A 216 -1.68 -0.55 2.12
C ARG A 216 -2.47 -1.00 0.89
N LEU A 217 -2.87 -0.08 0.00
CA LEU A 217 -3.50 -0.41 -1.28
C LEU A 217 -2.61 -1.36 -2.10
N TRP A 218 -1.30 -1.07 -2.18
CA TRP A 218 -0.37 -1.98 -2.86
C TRP A 218 -0.30 -3.35 -2.17
N ARG A 219 -0.18 -3.39 -0.84
CA ARG A 219 -0.09 -4.64 -0.06
C ARG A 219 -1.31 -5.55 -0.24
N VAL A 220 -2.50 -4.98 -0.32
CA VAL A 220 -3.73 -5.74 -0.56
C VAL A 220 -3.96 -6.07 -2.03
N GLY A 221 -2.97 -5.93 -2.89
CA GLY A 221 -3.05 -6.34 -4.29
C GLY A 221 -3.65 -5.30 -5.23
N GLY A 222 -3.70 -4.02 -4.83
CA GLY A 222 -4.11 -2.95 -5.71
C GLY A 222 -3.26 -2.89 -6.99
N ALA A 223 -3.91 -2.74 -8.13
CA ALA A 223 -3.30 -2.57 -9.44
C ALA A 223 -3.16 -1.07 -9.72
N PHE A 224 -1.94 -0.56 -9.59
CA PHE A 224 -1.66 0.86 -9.75
C PHE A 224 -1.56 1.25 -11.22
N ARG A 225 -2.04 2.43 -11.51
CA ARG A 225 -1.93 3.04 -12.84
C ARG A 225 -1.87 4.56 -12.69
N HIS A 226 -0.95 5.20 -13.39
CA HIS A 226 -1.03 6.63 -13.69
C HIS A 226 -1.83 6.81 -14.98
N GLU A 227 -2.83 7.70 -14.94
CA GLU A 227 -3.66 8.03 -16.11
C GLU A 227 -3.36 9.46 -16.56
N PRO A 228 -2.49 9.64 -17.55
CA PRO A 228 -2.04 10.97 -17.97
C PRO A 228 -3.12 11.83 -18.62
N THR A 229 -4.23 11.22 -19.06
CA THR A 229 -5.37 11.95 -19.65
C THR A 229 -6.37 12.43 -18.59
N ALA A 230 -6.33 11.88 -17.36
CA ALA A 230 -7.11 12.39 -16.24
C ALA A 230 -6.41 13.61 -15.62
N VAL A 231 -6.54 14.76 -16.27
CA VAL A 231 -5.85 15.99 -15.88
C VAL A 231 -6.68 16.81 -14.90
N ALA A 232 -6.05 17.21 -13.79
CA ALA A 232 -6.58 18.24 -12.90
C ALA A 232 -5.50 19.27 -12.59
N TRP A 233 -5.90 20.54 -12.49
CA TRP A 233 -5.01 21.66 -12.27
C TRP A 233 -5.05 22.13 -10.83
N GLN A 234 -3.90 22.56 -10.32
CA GLN A 234 -3.75 23.21 -9.02
C GLN A 234 -3.15 24.60 -9.21
N ALA A 235 -3.76 25.61 -8.60
CA ALA A 235 -3.21 26.96 -8.61
C ALA A 235 -2.06 27.07 -7.60
N GLY A 236 -0.87 27.45 -8.06
CA GLY A 236 0.34 27.57 -7.27
C GLY A 236 1.34 26.44 -7.46
N GLU A 237 2.47 26.58 -6.79
CA GLU A 237 3.57 25.62 -6.83
C GLU A 237 3.30 24.40 -5.93
N ASP A 238 3.92 23.27 -6.25
CA ASP A 238 3.94 22.09 -5.39
C ASP A 238 4.64 22.40 -4.05
N PHE A 239 4.45 21.51 -3.06
CA PHE A 239 5.04 21.65 -1.72
C PHE A 239 6.56 21.93 -1.73
N GLY A 240 7.28 21.41 -2.73
CA GLY A 240 8.73 21.60 -2.89
C GLY A 240 9.16 23.02 -3.26
N GLY A 241 8.25 23.87 -3.73
CA GLY A 241 8.51 25.27 -4.10
C GLY A 241 8.31 26.29 -2.97
N ARG A 242 8.01 25.85 -1.74
CA ARG A 242 7.76 26.75 -0.61
C ARG A 242 9.02 27.46 -0.10
N GLU A 243 8.87 28.73 0.27
CA GLU A 243 9.96 29.68 0.54
C GLU A 243 10.88 29.36 1.72
N ASP A 244 10.48 28.52 2.71
CA ASP A 244 11.32 28.15 3.86
C ASP A 244 11.80 26.69 3.80
N PRO A 245 13.03 26.45 3.32
CA PRO A 245 13.61 25.11 3.25
C PRO A 245 13.81 24.42 4.60
N ALA A 246 14.03 25.19 5.70
CA ALA A 246 14.25 24.64 7.03
C ALA A 246 12.94 24.13 7.63
N ALA A 247 11.87 24.92 7.54
CA ALA A 247 10.53 24.52 7.94
C ALA A 247 10.03 23.33 7.12
N ALA A 248 10.23 23.33 5.81
CA ALA A 248 9.89 22.20 4.93
C ALA A 248 10.64 20.93 5.33
N ARG A 249 11.95 21.02 5.65
CA ARG A 249 12.74 19.88 6.13
C ARG A 249 12.22 19.34 7.46
N ALA A 250 11.86 20.20 8.41
CA ALA A 250 11.32 19.77 9.70
C ALA A 250 9.98 19.04 9.57
N VAL A 251 9.11 19.48 8.65
CA VAL A 251 7.85 18.78 8.29
C VAL A 251 8.17 17.41 7.71
N LYS A 252 9.07 17.33 6.74
CA LYS A 252 9.45 16.06 6.08
C LYS A 252 10.13 15.06 7.03
N GLN A 253 10.94 15.51 7.98
CA GLN A 253 11.51 14.62 9.00
C GLN A 253 10.43 14.04 9.92
N ARG A 254 9.45 14.84 10.32
CA ARG A 254 8.31 14.38 11.14
C ARG A 254 7.46 13.37 10.39
N GLU A 255 7.13 13.67 9.13
CA GLU A 255 6.44 12.76 8.22
C GLU A 255 7.20 11.42 8.09
N ALA A 256 8.52 11.47 7.83
CA ALA A 256 9.34 10.27 7.70
C ALA A 256 9.31 9.36 8.94
N LEU A 257 9.32 9.93 10.15
CA LEU A 257 9.21 9.15 11.39
C LEU A 257 7.83 8.47 11.53
N VAL A 258 6.77 9.18 11.16
CA VAL A 258 5.41 8.62 11.15
C VAL A 258 5.31 7.48 10.15
N LEU A 259 5.79 7.68 8.92
CA LEU A 259 5.80 6.67 7.87
C LEU A 259 6.65 5.46 8.23
N ALA A 260 7.84 5.67 8.82
CA ALA A 260 8.70 4.59 9.28
C ALA A 260 8.03 3.66 10.31
N SER A 261 7.08 4.16 11.08
CA SER A 261 6.31 3.34 12.04
C SER A 261 5.15 2.55 11.41
N ARG A 262 4.79 2.83 10.17
CA ARG A 262 3.59 2.27 9.49
C ARG A 262 3.89 1.53 8.21
N ILE A 263 4.87 1.98 7.44
CA ILE A 263 5.23 1.41 6.14
C ILE A 263 6.31 0.36 6.31
N THR A 264 6.06 -0.84 5.79
CA THR A 264 6.97 -2.00 5.88
C THR A 264 8.12 -1.93 4.89
N ALA A 265 7.99 -1.14 3.82
CA ALA A 265 9.02 -1.00 2.79
C ALA A 265 10.32 -0.41 3.37
N THR A 266 11.47 -0.98 2.99
CA THR A 266 12.80 -0.57 3.47
C THR A 266 13.16 0.87 3.10
N THR A 267 12.54 1.42 2.07
CA THR A 267 12.68 2.84 1.68
C THR A 267 12.07 3.82 2.69
N ALA A 268 11.13 3.36 3.54
CA ALA A 268 10.54 4.19 4.58
C ALA A 268 11.28 4.08 5.93
N ARG A 269 11.91 2.93 6.23
CA ARG A 269 12.44 2.66 7.59
C ARG A 269 13.84 2.05 7.64
N GLY A 270 14.45 1.76 6.49
CA GLY A 270 15.74 1.10 6.41
C GLY A 270 15.69 -0.40 6.74
N HIS A 271 16.86 -1.06 6.75
CA HIS A 271 16.96 -2.52 6.89
C HIS A 271 17.19 -2.99 8.32
N GLY A 272 17.79 -2.14 9.17
CA GLY A 272 18.30 -2.55 10.48
C GLY A 272 17.29 -2.47 11.63
N LEU A 273 16.15 -1.81 11.44
CA LEU A 273 15.18 -1.57 12.50
C LEU A 273 14.03 -2.58 12.45
N ALA A 274 13.92 -3.40 13.50
CA ALA A 274 12.72 -4.19 13.77
C ALA A 274 11.74 -3.35 14.60
N LEU A 275 10.52 -3.17 14.11
CA LEU A 275 9.47 -2.43 14.80
C LEU A 275 8.43 -3.40 15.36
N ALA A 276 7.77 -2.98 16.45
CA ALA A 276 6.67 -3.76 17.04
C ALA A 276 5.40 -3.79 16.14
N GLY A 277 5.36 -2.96 15.11
CA GLY A 277 4.25 -2.83 14.18
C GLY A 277 4.26 -3.83 13.02
N PRO A 278 3.72 -3.44 11.86
CA PRO A 278 3.59 -4.30 10.69
C PRO A 278 4.94 -4.84 10.22
N GLN A 279 4.96 -6.10 9.79
CA GLN A 279 6.17 -6.76 9.32
C GLN A 279 6.15 -6.87 7.79
N ARG A 280 7.34 -6.75 7.18
CA ARG A 280 7.48 -7.05 5.76
C ARG A 280 7.49 -8.55 5.50
N VAL A 281 8.18 -9.31 6.36
CA VAL A 281 8.36 -10.75 6.19
C VAL A 281 8.10 -11.46 7.52
N ALA A 282 7.22 -12.46 7.50
CA ALA A 282 7.12 -13.47 8.54
C ALA A 282 7.80 -14.75 8.04
N VAL A 283 8.56 -15.41 8.92
CA VAL A 283 9.30 -16.63 8.59
C VAL A 283 8.88 -17.74 9.55
N HIS A 284 8.49 -18.87 9.02
CA HIS A 284 8.20 -20.09 9.78
C HIS A 284 9.31 -21.11 9.51
N VAL A 285 10.10 -21.46 10.53
CA VAL A 285 11.17 -22.45 10.45
C VAL A 285 10.70 -23.75 11.08
N ARG A 286 10.63 -24.81 10.30
CA ARG A 286 10.30 -26.15 10.78
C ARG A 286 11.59 -26.85 11.21
N GLY A 287 11.81 -26.95 12.52
CA GLY A 287 12.89 -27.74 13.07
C GLY A 287 12.62 -29.23 12.92
N GLN A 288 13.69 -30.01 12.81
CA GLN A 288 13.65 -31.47 12.80
C GLN A 288 14.08 -32.01 14.16
N GLU A 289 13.36 -33.00 14.65
CA GLU A 289 13.71 -33.68 15.92
C GLU A 289 15.15 -34.23 15.85
N GLY A 290 15.94 -33.97 16.88
CA GLY A 290 17.34 -34.34 16.93
C GLY A 290 18.31 -33.44 16.14
N CYS A 291 17.82 -32.42 15.43
CA CYS A 291 18.61 -31.49 14.61
C CYS A 291 18.51 -30.04 15.10
N GLU A 292 18.51 -29.81 16.41
CA GLU A 292 18.33 -28.49 17.01
C GLU A 292 19.40 -27.48 16.58
N ALA A 293 20.66 -27.93 16.45
CA ALA A 293 21.74 -27.08 15.96
C ALA A 293 21.41 -26.51 14.53
N ALA A 294 20.94 -27.38 13.64
CA ALA A 294 20.55 -26.97 12.29
C ALA A 294 19.37 -25.98 12.32
N THR A 295 18.42 -26.18 13.23
CA THR A 295 17.29 -25.25 13.43
C THR A 295 17.76 -23.89 13.89
N VAL A 296 18.67 -23.83 14.88
CA VAL A 296 19.27 -22.58 15.37
C VAL A 296 20.00 -21.84 14.25
N VAL A 297 20.81 -22.53 13.44
CA VAL A 297 21.50 -21.94 12.28
C VAL A 297 20.49 -21.38 11.26
N GLY A 298 19.42 -22.14 10.98
CA GLY A 298 18.37 -21.69 10.05
C GLY A 298 17.65 -20.42 10.52
N VAL A 299 17.34 -20.33 11.83
CA VAL A 299 16.74 -19.14 12.44
C VAL A 299 17.71 -17.94 12.38
N ASP A 300 18.97 -18.15 12.78
CA ASP A 300 20.00 -17.11 12.75
C ASP A 300 20.22 -16.60 11.31
N ALA A 301 20.34 -17.50 10.33
CA ALA A 301 20.46 -17.14 8.92
C ALA A 301 19.24 -16.33 8.40
N ALA A 302 18.03 -16.71 8.80
CA ALA A 302 16.81 -15.99 8.42
C ALA A 302 16.80 -14.56 8.99
N LEU A 303 17.16 -14.39 10.27
CA LEU A 303 17.25 -13.08 10.92
C LEU A 303 18.36 -12.20 10.36
N GLN A 304 19.47 -12.79 9.92
CA GLN A 304 20.54 -12.05 9.25
C GLN A 304 20.12 -11.61 7.84
N ALA A 305 19.42 -12.48 7.09
CA ALA A 305 18.92 -12.15 5.75
C ALA A 305 17.82 -11.06 5.78
N VAL A 306 16.95 -11.13 6.78
CA VAL A 306 15.82 -10.18 6.93
C VAL A 306 15.76 -9.70 8.39
N PRO A 307 16.57 -8.71 8.78
CA PRO A 307 16.68 -8.25 10.17
C PRO A 307 15.37 -7.80 10.81
N GLY A 308 14.41 -7.32 10.00
CA GLY A 308 13.08 -6.90 10.44
C GLY A 308 12.03 -8.02 10.46
N ALA A 309 12.39 -9.28 10.13
CA ALA A 309 11.44 -10.39 10.14
C ALA A 309 11.04 -10.79 11.56
N ARG A 310 9.85 -11.39 11.69
CA ARG A 310 9.48 -12.23 12.83
C ARG A 310 9.61 -13.69 12.42
N VAL A 311 10.17 -14.50 13.32
CA VAL A 311 10.42 -15.92 13.09
C VAL A 311 9.61 -16.74 14.07
N ALA A 312 8.72 -17.59 13.59
CA ALA A 312 8.12 -18.66 14.36
C ALA A 312 8.91 -19.95 14.11
N VAL A 313 9.24 -20.69 15.15
CA VAL A 313 10.02 -21.92 15.01
C VAL A 313 9.35 -23.07 15.77
N THR A 314 9.27 -24.24 15.12
CA THR A 314 8.75 -25.48 15.70
C THR A 314 9.86 -26.53 15.80
N GLY A 315 9.60 -27.65 16.52
CA GLY A 315 10.56 -28.75 16.63
C GLY A 315 11.78 -28.47 17.53
N VAL A 316 11.67 -27.54 18.50
CA VAL A 316 12.72 -27.19 19.44
C VAL A 316 12.29 -27.68 20.82
N ALA A 317 12.85 -28.80 21.28
CA ALA A 317 12.51 -29.42 22.56
C ALA A 317 13.46 -29.02 23.73
N SER A 318 14.76 -28.85 23.43
CA SER A 318 15.79 -28.56 24.41
C SER A 318 15.66 -27.17 25.03
N GLY A 319 15.77 -27.11 26.38
CA GLY A 319 15.82 -25.84 27.12
C GLY A 319 17.00 -24.96 26.71
N THR A 320 18.13 -25.57 26.33
CA THR A 320 19.33 -24.85 25.87
C THR A 320 19.11 -24.20 24.52
N ALA A 321 18.55 -24.91 23.54
CA ALA A 321 18.23 -24.34 22.24
C ALA A 321 17.18 -23.22 22.37
N ARG A 322 16.18 -23.38 23.22
CA ARG A 322 15.19 -22.33 23.53
C ARG A 322 15.84 -21.08 24.12
N ALA A 323 16.82 -21.25 25.00
CA ALA A 323 17.56 -20.14 25.58
C ALA A 323 18.38 -19.37 24.53
N VAL A 324 18.98 -20.07 23.57
CA VAL A 324 19.69 -19.45 22.45
C VAL A 324 18.72 -18.70 21.53
N LEU A 325 17.51 -19.22 21.36
CA LEU A 325 16.47 -18.62 20.53
C LEU A 325 15.62 -17.54 21.25
N ALA A 326 16.01 -17.11 22.45
CA ALA A 326 15.34 -16.08 23.23
C ALA A 326 15.58 -14.66 22.67
N ASP A 327 15.37 -14.49 21.37
CA ASP A 327 15.35 -13.19 20.68
C ASP A 327 13.90 -12.67 20.63
N PRO A 328 13.63 -11.38 20.88
CA PRO A 328 12.26 -10.84 20.85
C PRO A 328 11.56 -10.96 19.50
N ARG A 329 12.29 -11.23 18.42
CA ARG A 329 11.77 -11.50 17.09
C ARG A 329 11.41 -12.96 16.85
N VAL A 330 11.83 -13.88 17.76
CA VAL A 330 11.66 -15.32 17.63
C VAL A 330 10.59 -15.82 18.60
N GLN A 331 9.64 -16.57 18.08
CA GLN A 331 8.63 -17.27 18.87
C GLN A 331 8.82 -18.78 18.71
N VAL A 332 9.18 -19.47 19.79
CA VAL A 332 9.20 -20.94 19.81
C VAL A 332 7.77 -21.43 20.06
N VAL A 333 7.26 -22.23 19.13
CA VAL A 333 5.89 -22.77 19.17
C VAL A 333 5.95 -24.23 19.60
N ASP A 334 5.23 -24.57 20.68
CA ASP A 334 5.12 -25.94 21.21
C ASP A 334 4.01 -26.71 20.49
N GLY A 335 4.26 -28.01 20.20
CA GLY A 335 3.27 -29.00 19.81
C GLY A 335 3.17 -29.29 18.32
N GLU A 336 2.43 -30.36 17.99
CA GLU A 336 2.17 -30.91 16.67
C GLU A 336 1.26 -29.99 15.76
N ALA A 337 0.99 -28.76 16.19
CA ALA A 337 0.13 -27.82 15.43
C ALA A 337 0.65 -27.50 14.03
N ALA A 338 1.88 -27.92 13.69
CA ALA A 338 2.47 -27.74 12.36
C ALA A 338 2.31 -28.97 11.43
N GLY A 339 1.73 -30.09 11.91
CA GLY A 339 1.68 -31.36 11.17
C GLY A 339 0.54 -31.49 10.16
N SER A 340 -0.49 -30.66 10.20
CA SER A 340 -1.68 -30.79 9.34
C SER A 340 -2.03 -29.55 8.52
N GLN A 341 -1.34 -28.42 8.71
CA GLN A 341 -1.58 -27.25 7.87
C GLN A 341 -0.74 -27.35 6.60
N THR A 342 -1.38 -27.69 5.50
CA THR A 342 -0.84 -27.52 4.16
C THR A 342 -0.49 -26.06 3.93
N SER A 343 0.43 -25.77 3.03
CA SER A 343 0.89 -24.42 2.69
C SER A 343 -0.24 -23.42 2.27
N GLU A 344 -1.49 -23.88 2.20
CA GLU A 344 -2.68 -23.05 1.98
C GLU A 344 -3.25 -22.45 3.28
N GLU A 345 -2.86 -22.96 4.47
CA GLU A 345 -3.40 -22.51 5.78
C GLU A 345 -2.46 -21.57 6.57
N VAL A 346 -1.27 -21.26 6.06
CA VAL A 346 -0.24 -20.49 6.81
C VAL A 346 -0.54 -18.99 6.82
N LEU A 347 -1.18 -18.46 5.79
CA LEU A 347 -1.60 -17.07 5.80
C LEU A 347 -2.95 -16.94 6.51
N PRO A 348 -3.09 -16.05 7.50
CA PRO A 348 -4.38 -15.83 8.14
C PRO A 348 -5.40 -15.37 7.10
N ALA A 349 -6.66 -15.76 7.28
CA ALA A 349 -7.74 -15.22 6.45
C ALA A 349 -7.66 -13.69 6.43
N PRO A 350 -7.92 -13.05 5.27
CA PRO A 350 -7.88 -11.60 5.20
C PRO A 350 -8.87 -11.02 6.22
N PRO A 351 -8.49 -9.98 6.97
CA PRO A 351 -9.36 -9.36 7.96
C PRO A 351 -10.62 -8.76 7.29
N PRO A 352 -11.67 -8.47 8.05
CA PRO A 352 -12.86 -7.80 7.54
C PRO A 352 -12.54 -6.53 6.78
N ARG A 353 -13.33 -6.18 5.77
CA ARG A 353 -13.19 -4.90 5.06
C ARG A 353 -13.32 -3.74 6.03
N GLY A 354 -12.46 -2.73 5.87
CA GLY A 354 -12.37 -1.58 6.76
C GLY A 354 -11.61 -1.82 8.07
N ASP A 355 -11.12 -3.03 8.35
CA ASP A 355 -10.29 -3.32 9.52
C ASP A 355 -8.83 -2.91 9.28
N LEU A 356 -8.53 -1.64 9.51
CA LEU A 356 -7.18 -1.09 9.37
C LEU A 356 -6.13 -1.80 10.23
N ALA A 357 -6.49 -2.20 11.45
CA ALA A 357 -5.56 -2.88 12.37
C ALA A 357 -5.23 -4.28 11.86
N GLY A 358 -6.24 -5.03 11.41
CA GLY A 358 -6.07 -6.34 10.82
C GLY A 358 -5.24 -6.29 9.54
N VAL A 359 -5.50 -5.34 8.64
CA VAL A 359 -4.70 -5.15 7.42
C VAL A 359 -3.22 -4.90 7.74
N ARG A 360 -2.92 -4.08 8.76
CA ARG A 360 -1.54 -3.81 9.19
C ARG A 360 -0.87 -5.01 9.83
N ALA A 361 -1.62 -5.92 10.42
CA ALA A 361 -1.09 -7.11 11.08
C ALA A 361 -0.61 -8.19 10.10
N VAL A 362 -1.16 -8.24 8.87
CA VAL A 362 -0.74 -9.22 7.85
C VAL A 362 0.66 -8.86 7.33
N PRO A 363 1.64 -9.78 7.28
CA PRO A 363 2.95 -9.51 6.67
C PRO A 363 2.83 -9.36 5.14
N ASP A 364 3.78 -8.70 4.49
CA ASP A 364 3.81 -8.60 3.03
C ASP A 364 4.13 -9.95 2.38
N TRP A 365 5.05 -10.69 3.03
CA TRP A 365 5.49 -12.01 2.62
C TRP A 365 5.47 -12.98 3.78
N ASP A 366 4.96 -14.16 3.54
CA ASP A 366 5.04 -15.32 4.41
C ASP A 366 6.04 -16.34 3.84
N VAL A 367 6.97 -16.82 4.68
CA VAL A 367 8.05 -17.74 4.30
C VAL A 367 7.98 -18.99 5.16
N ASP A 368 7.52 -20.09 4.58
CA ASP A 368 7.53 -21.42 5.20
C ASP A 368 8.84 -22.14 4.85
N VAL A 369 9.76 -22.25 5.79
CA VAL A 369 11.05 -22.96 5.67
C VAL A 369 10.89 -24.35 6.22
N ARG A 370 10.77 -25.34 5.33
CA ARG A 370 10.52 -26.75 5.67
C ARG A 370 11.79 -27.47 6.10
N VAL A 371 12.92 -27.02 5.59
CA VAL A 371 14.25 -27.52 5.96
C VAL A 371 15.10 -26.29 6.28
N PRO A 372 15.78 -26.23 7.45
CA PRO A 372 16.63 -25.10 7.77
C PRO A 372 17.64 -24.80 6.65
N LEU A 373 17.77 -23.53 6.26
CA LEU A 373 18.61 -23.08 5.15
C LEU A 373 19.72 -22.16 5.65
N ARG A 374 20.89 -22.19 5.01
CA ARG A 374 22.03 -21.28 5.21
C ARG A 374 22.60 -20.84 3.86
N PRO A 375 23.44 -19.79 3.82
CA PRO A 375 24.23 -19.47 2.62
C PRO A 375 25.06 -20.67 2.14
N ALA A 376 25.13 -20.87 0.82
CA ALA A 376 25.81 -22.04 0.23
C ALA A 376 27.33 -21.98 0.33
N GLY A 377 27.92 -20.76 0.36
CA GLY A 377 29.36 -20.55 0.45
C GLY A 377 29.90 -20.73 1.87
N ARG A 378 31.13 -21.28 2.01
CA ARG A 378 31.79 -21.39 3.30
C ARG A 378 32.08 -20.00 3.87
N GLY A 379 31.70 -19.77 5.13
CA GLY A 379 31.89 -18.50 5.81
C GLY A 379 31.04 -17.35 5.29
N GLU A 380 30.18 -17.58 4.30
CA GLU A 380 29.24 -16.55 3.84
C GLU A 380 28.17 -16.27 4.88
N ARG A 381 27.84 -14.99 5.00
CA ARG A 381 26.70 -14.51 5.80
C ARG A 381 25.61 -14.00 4.89
N PRO A 382 24.32 -14.14 5.29
CA PRO A 382 23.23 -13.53 4.54
C PRO A 382 23.42 -12.02 4.42
N ASP A 383 23.11 -11.49 3.21
CA ASP A 383 23.14 -10.07 2.93
C ASP A 383 21.71 -9.51 2.88
N PRO A 384 21.33 -8.65 3.85
CA PRO A 384 19.99 -8.06 3.89
C PRO A 384 19.66 -7.21 2.66
N ALA A 385 20.62 -6.50 2.09
CA ALA A 385 20.39 -5.67 0.92
C ALA A 385 20.08 -6.53 -0.31
N ARG A 386 20.79 -7.66 -0.48
CA ARG A 386 20.53 -8.62 -1.55
C ARG A 386 19.16 -9.29 -1.41
N ALA A 387 18.77 -9.66 -0.19
CA ALA A 387 17.45 -10.22 0.08
C ALA A 387 16.33 -9.22 -0.24
N ALA A 388 16.49 -7.96 0.17
CA ALA A 388 15.53 -6.90 -0.13
C ALA A 388 15.40 -6.61 -1.64
N ASP A 389 16.53 -6.52 -2.38
CA ASP A 389 16.53 -6.33 -3.83
C ASP A 389 15.84 -7.50 -4.55
N TRP A 390 16.08 -8.72 -4.10
CA TRP A 390 15.44 -9.89 -4.66
C TRP A 390 13.92 -9.87 -4.44
N LEU A 391 13.42 -9.50 -3.25
CA LEU A 391 11.99 -9.32 -3.00
C LEU A 391 11.37 -8.29 -3.95
N LEU A 392 12.02 -7.15 -4.16
CA LEU A 392 11.54 -6.14 -5.10
C LEU A 392 11.47 -6.67 -6.55
N ARG A 393 12.42 -7.52 -6.94
CA ARG A 393 12.41 -8.13 -8.30
C ARG A 393 11.23 -9.08 -8.51
N ILE A 394 10.90 -9.91 -7.52
CA ILE A 394 9.76 -10.83 -7.63
C ILE A 394 8.43 -10.07 -7.57
N GLU A 395 8.35 -8.97 -6.82
CA GLU A 395 7.21 -8.07 -6.79
C GLU A 395 6.96 -7.42 -8.16
N ARG A 396 8.01 -6.86 -8.79
CA ARG A 396 7.92 -6.29 -10.16
C ARG A 396 7.55 -7.31 -11.22
N ALA A 397 7.89 -8.58 -11.01
CA ALA A 397 7.52 -9.67 -11.90
C ALA A 397 6.12 -10.23 -11.60
N GLU A 398 5.39 -9.64 -10.66
CA GLU A 398 4.07 -10.07 -10.20
C GLU A 398 4.04 -11.56 -9.79
N VAL A 399 5.11 -12.03 -9.15
CA VAL A 399 5.20 -13.38 -8.63
C VAL A 399 4.54 -13.43 -7.26
N GLU A 400 3.52 -14.26 -7.11
CA GLU A 400 2.77 -14.40 -5.87
C GLU A 400 3.28 -15.54 -4.98
N ARG A 401 3.96 -16.52 -5.59
CA ARG A 401 4.52 -17.65 -4.87
C ARG A 401 5.88 -18.06 -5.44
N VAL A 402 6.84 -18.33 -4.56
CA VAL A 402 8.15 -18.89 -4.92
C VAL A 402 8.34 -20.21 -4.19
N GLU A 403 8.61 -21.28 -4.92
CA GLU A 403 9.02 -22.57 -4.38
C GLU A 403 10.54 -22.71 -4.54
N VAL A 404 11.23 -22.80 -3.40
CA VAL A 404 12.68 -23.03 -3.33
C VAL A 404 12.94 -24.53 -3.32
N LEU A 405 13.61 -25.02 -4.37
CA LEU A 405 13.80 -26.45 -4.62
C LEU A 405 15.19 -26.90 -4.17
N GLY A 406 15.24 -28.08 -3.57
CA GLY A 406 16.48 -28.82 -3.30
C GLY A 406 17.11 -29.39 -4.57
N GLU A 407 18.24 -30.09 -4.36
CA GLU A 407 18.85 -30.89 -5.42
C GLU A 407 17.91 -32.05 -5.79
N PRO A 408 17.94 -32.51 -7.08
CA PRO A 408 17.13 -33.63 -7.51
C PRO A 408 17.60 -34.91 -6.78
N ASP A 409 16.67 -35.57 -6.12
CA ASP A 409 16.81 -37.00 -5.80
C ASP A 409 16.13 -37.85 -6.91
N ASP A 410 16.21 -39.19 -6.84
CA ASP A 410 15.80 -40.09 -7.91
C ASP A 410 14.31 -39.98 -8.36
N ALA A 411 13.49 -39.20 -7.67
CA ALA A 411 12.04 -39.12 -7.97
C ALA A 411 11.51 -37.69 -8.16
N ALA A 412 12.00 -36.69 -7.42
CA ALA A 412 11.53 -35.31 -7.51
C ALA A 412 12.48 -34.33 -6.79
N ARG A 413 12.42 -33.04 -7.12
CA ARG A 413 13.10 -32.01 -6.32
C ARG A 413 12.25 -31.65 -5.10
N PRO A 414 12.74 -31.85 -3.85
CA PRO A 414 11.98 -31.49 -2.68
C PRO A 414 11.82 -29.96 -2.59
N VAL A 415 10.67 -29.51 -2.13
CA VAL A 415 10.45 -28.09 -1.79
C VAL A 415 11.03 -27.82 -0.41
N LEU A 416 12.08 -27.03 -0.34
CA LEU A 416 12.79 -26.69 0.91
C LEU A 416 12.15 -25.48 1.60
N ALA A 417 11.64 -24.52 0.83
CA ALA A 417 10.91 -23.38 1.36
C ALA A 417 9.87 -22.87 0.36
N THR A 418 8.84 -22.25 0.87
CA THR A 418 7.82 -21.57 0.06
C THR A 418 7.70 -20.12 0.55
N LEU A 419 7.74 -19.15 -0.36
CA LEU A 419 7.44 -17.76 -0.09
C LEU A 419 6.10 -17.45 -0.73
N THR A 420 5.16 -16.89 0.03
CA THR A 420 3.83 -16.52 -0.46
C THR A 420 3.59 -15.05 -0.17
N SER A 421 3.21 -14.31 -1.21
CA SER A 421 2.82 -12.90 -1.09
C SER A 421 1.42 -12.77 -0.50
N SER A 422 1.23 -11.88 0.45
CA SER A 422 -0.11 -11.56 0.97
C SER A 422 -1.03 -10.97 -0.11
N ARG A 423 -0.46 -10.33 -1.14
CA ARG A 423 -1.22 -9.83 -2.30
C ARG A 423 -2.06 -10.92 -2.97
N ALA A 424 -1.54 -12.17 -3.01
CA ALA A 424 -2.25 -13.32 -3.56
C ALA A 424 -3.58 -13.58 -2.82
N LEU A 425 -3.58 -13.51 -1.49
CA LEU A 425 -4.77 -13.69 -0.66
C LEU A 425 -5.86 -12.66 -0.99
N TRP A 426 -5.45 -11.39 -1.06
CA TRP A 426 -6.38 -10.30 -1.31
C TRP A 426 -6.96 -10.34 -2.72
N ARG A 427 -6.13 -10.68 -3.71
CA ARG A 427 -6.58 -10.84 -5.10
C ARG A 427 -7.57 -12.01 -5.23
N SER A 428 -7.28 -13.14 -4.58
CA SER A 428 -8.20 -14.29 -4.53
C SER A 428 -9.55 -13.94 -3.91
N ARG A 429 -9.56 -13.14 -2.84
CA ARG A 429 -10.79 -12.63 -2.21
C ARG A 429 -11.69 -11.83 -3.17
N ARG A 430 -11.09 -11.12 -4.13
CA ARG A 430 -11.80 -10.33 -5.15
C ARG A 430 -12.06 -11.09 -6.45
N GLY A 431 -11.86 -12.44 -6.45
CA GLY A 431 -12.07 -13.29 -7.63
C GLY A 431 -10.92 -13.29 -8.63
N GLY A 432 -9.74 -12.79 -8.23
CA GLY A 432 -8.52 -12.87 -9.03
C GLY A 432 -8.08 -14.32 -9.23
N GLY A 433 -7.57 -14.64 -10.43
CA GLY A 433 -7.02 -15.97 -10.75
C GLY A 433 -5.73 -16.26 -9.98
N PRO A 434 -5.23 -17.51 -10.04
CA PRO A 434 -3.97 -17.88 -9.42
C PRO A 434 -2.83 -17.06 -10.03
N GLY A 435 -2.02 -16.45 -9.17
CA GLY A 435 -0.88 -15.68 -9.57
C GLY A 435 0.29 -16.51 -10.08
N ARG A 436 1.35 -15.84 -10.50
CA ARG A 436 2.56 -16.50 -11.01
C ARG A 436 3.28 -17.25 -9.91
N VAL A 437 3.68 -18.48 -10.20
CA VAL A 437 4.50 -19.31 -9.34
C VAL A 437 5.88 -19.49 -9.97
N TRP A 438 6.94 -19.15 -9.22
CA TRP A 438 8.31 -19.45 -9.62
C TRP A 438 8.84 -20.65 -8.85
N ARG A 439 9.61 -21.50 -9.56
CA ARG A 439 10.35 -22.63 -9.00
C ARG A 439 11.83 -22.40 -9.21
N VAL A 440 12.57 -22.21 -8.11
CA VAL A 440 13.98 -21.80 -8.17
C VAL A 440 14.83 -22.76 -7.34
N PRO A 441 15.89 -23.36 -7.90
CA PRO A 441 16.85 -24.13 -7.10
C PRO A 441 17.49 -23.29 -5.99
N ALA A 442 17.59 -23.82 -4.78
CA ALA A 442 18.16 -23.11 -3.64
C ALA A 442 19.58 -22.58 -3.92
N LEU A 443 20.42 -23.39 -4.57
CA LEU A 443 21.79 -22.99 -4.93
C LEU A 443 21.85 -21.78 -5.89
N ARG A 444 20.85 -21.61 -6.76
CA ARG A 444 20.79 -20.40 -7.62
C ARG A 444 20.48 -19.15 -6.82
N LEU A 445 19.84 -19.30 -5.67
CA LEU A 445 19.62 -18.21 -4.71
C LEU A 445 20.79 -18.02 -3.75
N GLY A 446 21.82 -18.89 -3.80
CA GLY A 446 22.96 -18.91 -2.88
C GLY A 446 22.63 -19.54 -1.52
N TRP A 447 21.62 -20.42 -1.48
CA TRP A 447 21.19 -21.10 -0.25
C TRP A 447 21.35 -22.62 -0.38
N ALA A 448 21.62 -23.28 0.75
CA ALA A 448 21.71 -24.72 0.87
C ALA A 448 21.05 -25.20 2.17
N PRO A 449 20.58 -26.45 2.25
CA PRO A 449 20.16 -27.05 3.51
C PRO A 449 21.27 -27.00 4.56
N VAL A 450 20.88 -26.76 5.82
CA VAL A 450 21.81 -26.87 6.94
C VAL A 450 22.04 -28.35 7.21
N PRO A 451 23.30 -28.84 7.26
CA PRO A 451 23.57 -30.22 7.65
C PRO A 451 23.05 -30.53 9.05
N ALA A 452 22.58 -31.75 9.27
CA ALA A 452 22.10 -32.19 10.59
C ALA A 452 23.18 -32.14 11.67
N ASP A 453 24.42 -32.35 11.27
CA ASP A 453 25.64 -32.35 12.09
C ASP A 453 26.40 -31.02 12.04
N VAL A 454 25.72 -29.91 11.77
CA VAL A 454 26.33 -28.58 11.66
C VAL A 454 27.09 -28.22 12.95
N ASP A 455 28.31 -27.70 12.77
CA ASP A 455 29.14 -27.18 13.85
C ASP A 455 28.73 -25.71 14.14
N LEU A 456 28.05 -25.51 15.28
CA LEU A 456 27.63 -24.21 15.75
C LEU A 456 28.79 -23.27 16.06
N GLU A 457 29.89 -23.77 16.58
CA GLU A 457 31.06 -22.96 16.89
C GLU A 457 31.71 -22.45 15.61
N ALA A 458 31.83 -23.31 14.61
CA ALA A 458 32.28 -22.90 13.29
C ALA A 458 31.31 -21.93 12.62
N TRP A 459 30.00 -22.13 12.73
CA TRP A 459 29.02 -21.22 12.20
C TRP A 459 29.15 -19.81 12.80
N TRP A 460 29.22 -19.69 14.12
CA TRP A 460 29.37 -18.40 14.79
C TRP A 460 30.76 -17.79 14.61
N GLY A 461 31.80 -18.62 14.52
CA GLY A 461 33.16 -18.18 14.19
C GLY A 461 33.37 -17.77 12.72
N GLY A 462 32.44 -18.09 11.83
CA GLY A 462 32.49 -17.69 10.41
C GLY A 462 33.31 -18.59 9.50
N TRP A 463 33.60 -19.83 9.92
CA TRP A 463 34.36 -20.83 9.12
C TRP A 463 33.61 -22.14 8.85
N ALA A 464 32.31 -22.18 9.10
CA ALA A 464 31.46 -23.36 8.88
C ALA A 464 31.09 -23.57 7.39
#